data_7343197b945c5aafea710d7ef92ce0ea
#
_entry.id   7343197b945c5aafea710d7ef92ce0ea
#
_cell.length_a   1.000
_cell.length_b   1.000
_cell.length_c   1.000
_cell.angle_alpha   90.00
_cell.angle_beta   90.00
_cell.angle_gamma   90.00
#
_symmetry.space_group_name_H-M   'P 1'
#
loop_
_entity.id
_entity.type
_entity.pdbx_description
1 polymer ?
#
loop_
_entity_poly.entity_id
_entity_poly.type
_entity_poly.pdbx_seq_one_letter_code
_entity_poly.pdbx_strand_id
1 'polypeptide(L)'
;MIARPSVFLLALIGAAFAVAWAISQHSLHPKWKREDHDLADFGLPAEDVTFASRDGTRLAGWFIPAAPAERGPAVVLSHGHGRSRAELLPHANFLHRAGYAVLAFDYRHRGESAGDAVTMGLREQDDLLGAIDALAARPEVDAGRIGVVAVSMGSVIAILVAADDTRVRALVAECPYATRDAVMTRALRHYFHLPRFPFAPIAHWLIGRRLGQPVDVADAIDHIARISPRPLFLIADEEDAVLGPEDTARLFAAAQEPKRYWLIPGAGHSRGWQAAPEEYERRALGFLNEALGVEASVADASAGDETLLSGV
;
A
#
# COMPACT_ATOMS: atom_id res chain seq x y z
N MET A 1 -16.38 -9.03 -54.55
CA MET A 1 -15.20 -9.57 -53.85
C MET A 1 -14.72 -8.55 -52.81
N ILE A 2 -15.50 -8.30 -51.73
CA ILE A 2 -15.26 -7.25 -50.72
C ILE A 2 -14.99 -7.85 -49.28
N ALA A 3 -14.77 -9.16 -49.21
CA ALA A 3 -14.79 -9.84 -47.90
C ALA A 3 -13.43 -9.91 -47.13
N ARG A 4 -12.29 -9.64 -47.77
CA ARG A 4 -10.97 -9.87 -47.11
C ARG A 4 -10.50 -8.81 -46.10
N PRO A 5 -10.66 -7.48 -46.32
CA PRO A 5 -10.24 -6.50 -45.33
C PRO A 5 -11.08 -6.54 -44.04
N SER A 6 -12.38 -6.84 -44.16
CA SER A 6 -13.30 -6.89 -43.03
C SER A 6 -13.03 -8.07 -42.09
N VAL A 7 -12.70 -9.25 -42.64
CA VAL A 7 -12.34 -10.42 -41.82
C VAL A 7 -11.04 -10.23 -41.10
N PHE A 8 -10.04 -9.65 -41.75
CA PHE A 8 -8.74 -9.34 -41.10
C PHE A 8 -8.89 -8.32 -39.99
N LEU A 9 -9.66 -7.25 -40.20
CA LEU A 9 -9.94 -6.25 -39.16
C LEU A 9 -10.67 -6.85 -37.96
N LEU A 10 -11.69 -7.69 -38.19
CA LEU A 10 -12.40 -8.39 -37.12
C LEU A 10 -11.46 -9.31 -36.32
N ALA A 11 -10.55 -10.01 -37.02
CA ALA A 11 -9.55 -10.85 -36.36
C ALA A 11 -8.60 -10.04 -35.45
N LEU A 12 -8.14 -8.86 -35.91
CA LEU A 12 -7.29 -7.95 -35.10
C LEU A 12 -8.04 -7.42 -33.89
N ILE A 13 -9.30 -7.01 -34.04
CA ILE A 13 -10.14 -6.57 -32.94
C ILE A 13 -10.31 -7.70 -31.91
N GLY A 14 -10.65 -8.90 -32.38
CA GLY A 14 -10.78 -10.09 -31.55
C GLY A 14 -9.49 -10.41 -30.75
N ALA A 15 -8.34 -10.33 -31.42
CA ALA A 15 -7.05 -10.54 -30.80
C ALA A 15 -6.76 -9.48 -29.71
N ALA A 16 -7.05 -8.20 -29.98
CA ALA A 16 -6.89 -7.13 -29.00
C ALA A 16 -7.78 -7.34 -27.76
N PHE A 17 -9.03 -7.77 -27.96
CA PHE A 17 -9.93 -8.13 -26.85
C PHE A 17 -9.43 -9.33 -26.05
N ALA A 18 -8.94 -10.38 -26.70
CA ALA A 18 -8.41 -11.57 -26.03
C ALA A 18 -7.18 -11.22 -25.16
N VAL A 19 -6.27 -10.39 -25.69
CA VAL A 19 -5.11 -9.90 -24.93
C VAL A 19 -5.55 -9.05 -23.75
N ALA A 20 -6.44 -8.07 -23.96
CA ALA A 20 -6.93 -7.21 -22.89
C ALA A 20 -7.71 -8.01 -21.83
N TRP A 21 -8.44 -9.05 -22.23
CA TRP A 21 -9.08 -9.98 -21.29
C TRP A 21 -8.03 -10.74 -20.45
N ALA A 22 -6.98 -11.27 -21.05
CA ALA A 22 -5.90 -11.94 -20.32
C ALA A 22 -5.23 -10.99 -19.32
N ILE A 23 -4.99 -9.74 -19.70
CA ILE A 23 -4.46 -8.68 -18.82
C ILE A 23 -5.42 -8.43 -17.66
N SER A 24 -6.72 -8.30 -17.92
CA SER A 24 -7.72 -8.08 -16.87
C SER A 24 -7.78 -9.26 -15.89
N GLN A 25 -7.67 -10.50 -16.37
CA GLN A 25 -7.59 -11.68 -15.51
C GLN A 25 -6.32 -11.68 -14.65
N HIS A 26 -5.18 -11.31 -15.23
CA HIS A 26 -3.92 -11.19 -14.48
C HIS A 26 -3.98 -10.10 -13.40
N SER A 27 -4.63 -8.98 -13.65
CA SER A 27 -4.81 -7.90 -12.68
C SER A 27 -5.72 -8.32 -11.52
N LEU A 28 -6.82 -9.03 -11.81
CA LEU A 28 -7.78 -9.49 -10.79
C LEU A 28 -7.31 -10.74 -10.03
N HIS A 29 -6.47 -11.57 -10.66
CA HIS A 29 -5.94 -12.81 -10.09
C HIS A 29 -4.41 -12.85 -10.24
N PRO A 30 -3.68 -11.94 -9.56
CA PRO A 30 -2.23 -11.91 -9.67
C PRO A 30 -1.62 -13.20 -9.13
N LYS A 31 -0.56 -13.67 -9.81
CA LYS A 31 0.21 -14.80 -9.31
C LYS A 31 0.78 -14.44 -7.94
N TRP A 32 0.78 -15.42 -7.05
CA TRP A 32 1.43 -15.29 -5.75
C TRP A 32 2.93 -15.10 -5.94
N LYS A 33 3.49 -14.07 -5.32
CA LYS A 33 4.93 -13.89 -5.19
C LYS A 33 5.36 -14.46 -3.84
N ARG A 34 6.45 -15.23 -3.83
CA ARG A 34 7.05 -15.68 -2.57
C ARG A 34 7.52 -14.44 -1.80
N GLU A 35 7.26 -14.44 -0.50
CA GLU A 35 7.77 -13.40 0.38
C GLU A 35 9.25 -13.65 0.70
N ASP A 36 9.98 -12.57 0.98
CA ASP A 36 11.42 -12.63 1.27
C ASP A 36 11.69 -13.02 2.71
N HIS A 37 10.67 -12.91 3.60
CA HIS A 37 10.75 -13.12 5.04
C HIS A 37 9.57 -13.93 5.56
N ASP A 38 9.76 -14.57 6.72
CA ASP A 38 8.70 -15.17 7.53
C ASP A 38 8.78 -14.68 9.00
N LEU A 39 7.79 -15.02 9.82
CA LEU A 39 7.75 -14.59 11.23
C LEU A 39 8.95 -15.07 12.03
N ALA A 40 9.50 -16.25 11.69
CA ALA A 40 10.62 -16.83 12.41
C ALA A 40 11.92 -16.01 12.26
N ASP A 41 12.06 -15.29 11.13
CA ASP A 41 13.23 -14.44 10.89
C ASP A 41 13.36 -13.30 11.90
N PHE A 42 12.23 -12.87 12.50
CA PHE A 42 12.19 -11.71 13.40
C PHE A 42 11.85 -12.07 14.85
N GLY A 43 11.43 -13.29 15.14
CA GLY A 43 11.03 -13.71 16.49
C GLY A 43 9.87 -12.88 17.08
N LEU A 44 8.98 -12.35 16.24
CA LEU A 44 7.87 -11.52 16.65
C LEU A 44 6.80 -12.32 17.42
N PRO A 45 6.25 -11.77 18.54
CA PRO A 45 5.20 -12.41 19.32
C PRO A 45 3.82 -12.26 18.63
N ALA A 46 3.69 -12.79 17.42
CA ALA A 46 2.51 -12.63 16.60
C ALA A 46 1.40 -13.60 17.00
N GLU A 47 0.17 -13.10 17.12
CA GLU A 47 -1.06 -13.86 17.28
C GLU A 47 -1.75 -13.97 15.93
N ASP A 48 -2.12 -15.19 15.50
CA ASP A 48 -3.00 -15.36 14.35
C ASP A 48 -4.41 -14.83 14.69
N VAL A 49 -4.88 -13.91 13.86
CA VAL A 49 -6.21 -13.29 14.03
C VAL A 49 -7.04 -13.42 12.76
N THR A 50 -8.35 -13.54 12.94
CA THR A 50 -9.33 -13.46 11.85
C THR A 50 -10.37 -12.42 12.18
N PHE A 51 -10.77 -11.63 11.18
CA PHE A 51 -11.78 -10.59 11.32
C PHE A 51 -12.55 -10.44 10.00
N ALA A 52 -13.63 -9.67 10.03
CA ALA A 52 -14.43 -9.40 8.85
C ALA A 52 -14.01 -8.07 8.20
N SER A 53 -13.90 -8.07 6.89
CA SER A 53 -14.01 -6.87 6.07
C SER A 53 -15.39 -6.23 6.29
N ARG A 54 -15.57 -4.96 5.98
CA ARG A 54 -16.88 -4.30 6.13
C ARG A 54 -17.97 -4.90 5.23
N ASP A 55 -17.61 -5.54 4.12
CA ASP A 55 -18.53 -6.28 3.27
C ASP A 55 -18.76 -7.74 3.73
N GLY A 56 -18.18 -8.14 4.88
CA GLY A 56 -18.32 -9.47 5.47
C GLY A 56 -17.30 -10.51 4.98
N THR A 57 -16.39 -10.17 4.06
CA THR A 57 -15.31 -11.07 3.63
C THR A 57 -14.41 -11.40 4.82
N ARG A 58 -14.14 -12.72 5.07
CA ARG A 58 -13.22 -13.16 6.13
C ARG A 58 -11.79 -12.83 5.77
N LEU A 59 -11.12 -12.10 6.65
CA LEU A 59 -9.72 -11.72 6.52
C LEU A 59 -8.87 -12.41 7.59
N ALA A 60 -7.60 -12.67 7.26
CA ALA A 60 -6.61 -13.24 8.17
C ALA A 60 -5.46 -12.24 8.38
N GLY A 61 -4.88 -12.24 9.57
CA GLY A 61 -3.78 -11.35 9.91
C GLY A 61 -2.94 -11.88 11.06
N TRP A 62 -1.90 -11.13 11.38
CA TRP A 62 -1.08 -11.25 12.56
C TRP A 62 -1.23 -10.00 13.40
N PHE A 63 -1.67 -10.17 14.63
CA PHE A 63 -1.60 -9.11 15.61
C PHE A 63 -0.32 -9.28 16.43
N ILE A 64 0.49 -8.25 16.49
CA ILE A 64 1.74 -8.19 17.23
C ILE A 64 1.53 -7.16 18.33
N PRO A 65 1.44 -7.58 19.62
CA PRO A 65 1.19 -6.66 20.73
C PRO A 65 2.36 -5.68 20.91
N ALA A 66 2.09 -4.52 21.49
CA ALA A 66 3.13 -3.60 21.90
C ALA A 66 3.99 -4.20 23.04
N ALA A 67 5.22 -3.74 23.16
CA ALA A 67 6.09 -4.07 24.28
C ALA A 67 6.58 -2.77 24.97
N PRO A 68 6.19 -2.49 26.26
CA PRO A 68 5.31 -3.28 27.12
C PRO A 68 3.84 -3.31 26.64
N ALA A 69 3.08 -4.29 27.08
CA ALA A 69 1.67 -4.50 26.71
C ALA A 69 0.74 -3.52 27.46
N GLU A 70 0.93 -2.23 27.23
CA GLU A 70 0.06 -1.17 27.75
C GLU A 70 -0.83 -0.64 26.63
N ARG A 71 -1.95 0.00 27.01
CA ARG A 71 -2.80 0.65 26.03
C ARG A 71 -2.06 1.78 25.33
N GLY A 72 -1.79 1.60 24.04
CA GLY A 72 -0.90 2.49 23.30
C GLY A 72 -1.27 2.64 21.82
N PRO A 73 -0.41 3.34 21.08
CA PRO A 73 -0.58 3.55 19.65
C PRO A 73 -0.44 2.24 18.88
N ALA A 74 -1.08 2.19 17.72
CA ALA A 74 -1.05 1.02 16.87
C ALA A 74 -0.93 1.39 15.39
N VAL A 75 -0.41 0.43 14.59
CA VAL A 75 -0.21 0.60 13.16
C VAL A 75 -0.81 -0.57 12.40
N VAL A 76 -1.59 -0.29 11.37
CA VAL A 76 -2.00 -1.28 10.37
C VAL A 76 -1.00 -1.29 9.23
N LEU A 77 -0.54 -2.48 8.84
CA LEU A 77 0.34 -2.69 7.69
C LEU A 77 -0.46 -3.13 6.46
N SER A 78 -0.27 -2.42 5.36
CA SER A 78 -1.05 -2.54 4.12
C SER A 78 -0.15 -2.92 2.96
N HIS A 79 -0.16 -4.20 2.57
CA HIS A 79 0.76 -4.79 1.58
C HIS A 79 0.41 -4.48 0.11
N GLY A 80 1.37 -4.74 -0.80
CA GLY A 80 1.26 -4.50 -2.23
C GLY A 80 0.48 -5.57 -3.02
N HIS A 81 0.29 -5.31 -4.32
CA HIS A 81 -0.39 -6.22 -5.24
C HIS A 81 0.38 -7.51 -5.46
N GLY A 82 -0.29 -8.65 -5.32
CA GLY A 82 0.32 -9.98 -5.51
C GLY A 82 1.20 -10.45 -4.34
N ARG A 83 1.18 -9.73 -3.22
CA ARG A 83 1.93 -10.00 -1.99
C ARG A 83 0.99 -10.45 -0.87
N SER A 84 1.52 -10.62 0.33
CA SER A 84 0.80 -10.97 1.55
C SER A 84 1.25 -10.10 2.72
N ARG A 85 0.65 -10.33 3.90
CA ARG A 85 1.04 -9.70 5.17
C ARG A 85 2.54 -9.82 5.49
N ALA A 86 3.22 -10.84 4.97
CA ALA A 86 4.64 -11.06 5.21
C ALA A 86 5.56 -10.07 4.47
N GLU A 87 5.09 -9.37 3.43
CA GLU A 87 5.87 -8.33 2.74
C GLU A 87 6.39 -7.27 3.69
N LEU A 88 5.61 -6.94 4.72
CA LEU A 88 5.89 -5.85 5.65
C LEU A 88 6.41 -6.32 7.02
N LEU A 89 6.92 -7.55 7.13
CA LEU A 89 7.52 -8.05 8.38
C LEU A 89 8.71 -7.20 8.87
N PRO A 90 9.61 -6.69 8.01
CA PRO A 90 10.63 -5.74 8.47
C PRO A 90 10.00 -4.49 9.14
N HIS A 91 8.90 -3.99 8.59
CA HIS A 91 8.16 -2.84 9.15
C HIS A 91 7.50 -3.22 10.49
N ALA A 92 6.88 -4.40 10.56
CA ALA A 92 6.32 -4.91 11.81
C ALA A 92 7.38 -4.98 12.92
N ASN A 93 8.59 -5.44 12.57
CA ASN A 93 9.68 -5.59 13.50
C ASN A 93 10.16 -4.26 14.11
N PHE A 94 10.45 -3.26 13.28
CA PHE A 94 10.92 -1.99 13.84
C PHE A 94 9.80 -1.23 14.59
N LEU A 95 8.54 -1.33 14.14
CA LEU A 95 7.40 -0.75 14.85
C LEU A 95 7.17 -1.40 16.21
N HIS A 96 7.23 -2.74 16.27
CA HIS A 96 7.12 -3.48 17.54
C HIS A 96 8.24 -3.07 18.52
N ARG A 97 9.50 -3.00 18.05
CA ARG A 97 10.63 -2.55 18.88
C ARG A 97 10.45 -1.12 19.39
N ALA A 98 9.74 -0.28 18.64
CA ALA A 98 9.42 1.09 19.01
C ALA A 98 8.17 1.22 19.90
N GLY A 99 7.58 0.10 20.34
CA GLY A 99 6.44 0.09 21.27
C GLY A 99 5.07 0.24 20.61
N TYR A 100 4.95 0.06 19.29
CA TYR A 100 3.66 0.02 18.61
C TYR A 100 3.04 -1.37 18.66
N ALA A 101 1.73 -1.46 18.88
CA ALA A 101 0.97 -2.62 18.47
C ALA A 101 0.82 -2.62 16.94
N VAL A 102 0.92 -3.78 16.30
CA VAL A 102 0.89 -3.88 14.83
C VAL A 102 -0.14 -4.90 14.40
N LEU A 103 -0.94 -4.56 13.39
CA LEU A 103 -1.78 -5.50 12.65
C LEU A 103 -1.30 -5.61 11.21
N ALA A 104 -0.67 -6.72 10.86
CA ALA A 104 -0.36 -7.11 9.49
C ALA A 104 -1.43 -8.08 9.00
N PHE A 105 -2.11 -7.80 7.88
CA PHE A 105 -3.20 -8.63 7.39
C PHE A 105 -3.10 -8.88 5.89
N ASP A 106 -3.73 -9.95 5.44
CA ASP A 106 -3.87 -10.25 4.03
C ASP A 106 -5.13 -9.60 3.48
N TYR A 107 -5.01 -8.81 2.43
CA TYR A 107 -6.15 -8.36 1.65
C TYR A 107 -6.94 -9.53 1.08
N ARG A 108 -8.20 -9.31 0.70
CA ARG A 108 -9.02 -10.32 0.02
C ARG A 108 -8.28 -11.02 -1.12
N HIS A 109 -8.56 -12.30 -1.29
CA HIS A 109 -7.91 -13.14 -2.32
C HIS A 109 -6.38 -13.23 -2.18
N ARG A 110 -5.82 -12.90 -1.00
CA ARG A 110 -4.40 -13.04 -0.67
C ARG A 110 -4.21 -13.86 0.59
N GLY A 111 -3.03 -14.48 0.71
CA GLY A 111 -2.66 -15.25 1.89
C GLY A 111 -3.75 -16.23 2.31
N GLU A 112 -4.18 -16.09 3.54
CA GLU A 112 -5.24 -16.92 4.15
C GLU A 112 -6.62 -16.21 4.15
N SER A 113 -6.71 -15.02 3.60
CA SER A 113 -7.96 -14.28 3.47
C SER A 113 -8.85 -14.85 2.38
N ALA A 114 -10.15 -14.83 2.62
CA ALA A 114 -11.15 -15.21 1.63
C ALA A 114 -11.24 -14.19 0.48
N GLY A 115 -12.10 -14.44 -0.49
CA GLY A 115 -12.33 -13.58 -1.63
C GLY A 115 -12.02 -14.25 -2.95
N ASP A 116 -12.50 -13.67 -4.03
CA ASP A 116 -12.45 -14.24 -5.38
C ASP A 116 -11.57 -13.44 -6.35
N ALA A 117 -11.25 -12.20 -6.03
CA ALA A 117 -10.43 -11.33 -6.86
C ALA A 117 -9.79 -10.19 -6.06
N VAL A 118 -8.65 -9.69 -6.55
CA VAL A 118 -8.06 -8.41 -6.15
C VAL A 118 -8.66 -7.32 -7.03
N THR A 119 -9.18 -6.26 -6.44
CA THR A 119 -9.90 -5.20 -7.17
C THR A 119 -9.16 -3.88 -7.23
N MET A 120 -7.88 -3.89 -6.83
CA MET A 120 -6.97 -2.75 -6.90
C MET A 120 -7.48 -1.51 -6.15
N GLY A 121 -8.07 -1.70 -4.95
CA GLY A 121 -8.55 -0.63 -4.08
C GLY A 121 -10.04 -0.31 -4.22
N LEU A 122 -10.83 -1.05 -5.00
CA LEU A 122 -12.29 -0.85 -5.03
C LEU A 122 -12.96 -1.49 -3.81
N ARG A 123 -12.72 -2.78 -3.57
CA ARG A 123 -13.27 -3.50 -2.42
C ARG A 123 -12.28 -3.62 -1.26
N GLU A 124 -10.98 -3.50 -1.53
CA GLU A 124 -9.93 -3.57 -0.50
C GLU A 124 -9.99 -2.40 0.49
N GLN A 125 -10.72 -1.32 0.17
CA GLN A 125 -11.04 -0.26 1.15
C GLN A 125 -11.83 -0.84 2.32
N ASP A 126 -12.82 -1.70 2.05
CA ASP A 126 -13.59 -2.39 3.08
C ASP A 126 -12.72 -3.31 3.92
N ASP A 127 -11.68 -3.92 3.33
CA ASP A 127 -10.73 -4.78 4.05
C ASP A 127 -9.88 -3.96 5.02
N LEU A 128 -9.32 -2.85 4.57
CA LEU A 128 -8.52 -1.97 5.45
C LEU A 128 -9.39 -1.33 6.54
N LEU A 129 -10.62 -0.96 6.23
CA LEU A 129 -11.58 -0.48 7.22
C LEU A 129 -11.91 -1.56 8.25
N GLY A 130 -12.09 -2.82 7.83
CA GLY A 130 -12.27 -3.96 8.71
C GLY A 130 -11.05 -4.21 9.61
N ALA A 131 -9.84 -4.05 9.07
CA ALA A 131 -8.60 -4.14 9.84
C ALA A 131 -8.48 -3.03 10.90
N ILE A 132 -8.85 -1.79 10.55
CA ILE A 132 -8.91 -0.67 11.49
C ILE A 132 -9.97 -0.92 12.57
N ASP A 133 -11.17 -1.44 12.19
CA ASP A 133 -12.24 -1.79 13.13
C ASP A 133 -11.77 -2.87 14.12
N ALA A 134 -11.11 -3.93 13.62
CA ALA A 134 -10.56 -5.01 14.44
C ALA A 134 -9.46 -4.52 15.39
N LEU A 135 -8.57 -3.67 14.91
CA LEU A 135 -7.47 -3.10 15.72
C LEU A 135 -8.03 -2.17 16.81
N ALA A 136 -8.97 -1.29 16.45
CA ALA A 136 -9.60 -0.35 17.37
C ALA A 136 -10.43 -1.02 18.48
N ALA A 137 -10.91 -2.25 18.25
CA ALA A 137 -11.66 -3.02 19.22
C ALA A 137 -10.79 -3.71 20.28
N ARG A 138 -9.46 -3.74 20.10
CA ARG A 138 -8.56 -4.38 21.05
C ARG A 138 -8.36 -3.52 22.30
N PRO A 139 -8.45 -4.10 23.52
CA PRO A 139 -8.33 -3.32 24.75
C PRO A 139 -6.95 -2.67 24.96
N GLU A 140 -5.91 -3.29 24.41
CA GLU A 140 -4.52 -2.80 24.46
C GLU A 140 -4.23 -1.69 23.43
N VAL A 141 -5.17 -1.34 22.55
CA VAL A 141 -5.01 -0.32 21.52
C VAL A 141 -5.75 0.96 21.88
N ASP A 142 -5.06 2.09 21.74
CA ASP A 142 -5.71 3.40 21.75
C ASP A 142 -6.27 3.72 20.36
N ALA A 143 -7.58 3.55 20.20
CA ALA A 143 -8.27 3.80 18.93
C ALA A 143 -8.15 5.26 18.41
N GLY A 144 -7.74 6.20 19.25
CA GLY A 144 -7.42 7.58 18.86
C GLY A 144 -6.01 7.77 18.30
N ARG A 145 -5.17 6.71 18.29
CA ARG A 145 -3.75 6.76 17.93
C ARG A 145 -3.38 5.64 16.95
N ILE A 146 -4.17 5.50 15.88
CA ILE A 146 -3.94 4.47 14.83
C ILE A 146 -3.27 5.13 13.63
N GLY A 147 -2.12 4.58 13.22
CA GLY A 147 -1.43 4.90 11.97
C GLY A 147 -1.60 3.79 10.93
N VAL A 148 -1.28 4.11 9.68
CA VAL A 148 -1.16 3.12 8.61
C VAL A 148 0.20 3.26 7.93
N VAL A 149 0.90 2.14 7.72
CA VAL A 149 2.11 2.05 6.89
C VAL A 149 1.81 1.14 5.72
N ALA A 150 2.04 1.63 4.53
CA ALA A 150 1.54 1.00 3.31
C ALA A 150 2.58 1.05 2.18
N VAL A 151 2.51 0.05 1.28
CA VAL A 151 3.36 0.00 0.09
C VAL A 151 2.53 -0.25 -1.18
N SER A 152 2.89 0.38 -2.29
CA SER A 152 2.35 0.13 -3.64
C SER A 152 0.81 0.21 -3.68
N MET A 153 0.11 -0.85 -4.06
CA MET A 153 -1.36 -0.95 -4.05
C MET A 153 -1.92 -0.61 -2.65
N GLY A 154 -1.29 -1.13 -1.60
CA GLY A 154 -1.69 -0.82 -0.22
C GLY A 154 -1.64 0.67 0.10
N SER A 155 -0.66 1.40 -0.43
CA SER A 155 -0.55 2.86 -0.29
C SER A 155 -1.73 3.59 -0.91
N VAL A 156 -2.18 3.16 -2.08
CA VAL A 156 -3.36 3.74 -2.73
C VAL A 156 -4.62 3.47 -1.91
N ILE A 157 -4.82 2.22 -1.46
CA ILE A 157 -5.96 1.86 -0.60
C ILE A 157 -5.94 2.69 0.69
N ALA A 158 -4.76 2.85 1.30
CA ALA A 158 -4.61 3.64 2.51
C ALA A 158 -4.91 5.14 2.30
N ILE A 159 -4.54 5.72 1.14
CA ILE A 159 -4.92 7.09 0.75
C ILE A 159 -6.43 7.22 0.63
N LEU A 160 -7.10 6.28 -0.06
CA LEU A 160 -8.55 6.30 -0.24
C LEU A 160 -9.28 6.20 1.11
N VAL A 161 -8.86 5.26 1.97
CA VAL A 161 -9.45 5.08 3.30
C VAL A 161 -9.17 6.29 4.19
N ALA A 162 -7.92 6.78 4.23
CA ALA A 162 -7.57 7.94 5.03
C ALA A 162 -8.30 9.22 4.58
N ALA A 163 -8.68 9.34 3.33
CA ALA A 163 -9.47 10.49 2.85
C ALA A 163 -10.83 10.61 3.56
N ASP A 164 -11.44 9.48 3.95
CA ASP A 164 -12.80 9.45 4.48
C ASP A 164 -12.88 8.94 5.94
N ASP A 165 -11.90 8.16 6.43
CA ASP A 165 -11.88 7.66 7.82
C ASP A 165 -10.84 8.43 8.66
N THR A 166 -11.34 9.25 9.57
CA THR A 166 -10.52 10.11 10.44
C THR A 166 -9.77 9.36 11.55
N ARG A 167 -10.03 8.07 11.73
CA ARG A 167 -9.29 7.21 12.67
C ARG A 167 -7.87 6.90 12.18
N VAL A 168 -7.62 7.00 10.87
CA VAL A 168 -6.24 7.02 10.34
C VAL A 168 -5.61 8.35 10.72
N ARG A 169 -4.86 8.37 11.82
CA ARG A 169 -4.25 9.58 12.39
C ARG A 169 -2.96 9.98 11.70
N ALA A 170 -2.27 9.03 11.10
CA ALA A 170 -1.03 9.23 10.34
C ALA A 170 -0.94 8.20 9.22
N LEU A 171 -0.44 8.59 8.06
CA LEU A 171 -0.23 7.69 6.92
C LEU A 171 1.20 7.81 6.39
N VAL A 172 1.92 6.68 6.36
CA VAL A 172 3.16 6.49 5.60
C VAL A 172 2.81 5.66 4.36
N ALA A 173 3.05 6.20 3.18
CA ALA A 173 2.69 5.55 1.91
C ALA A 173 3.90 5.54 0.95
N GLU A 174 4.46 4.34 0.73
CA GLU A 174 5.58 4.11 -0.18
C GLU A 174 5.07 3.73 -1.57
N CYS A 175 5.66 4.33 -2.60
CA CYS A 175 5.41 4.14 -4.02
C CYS A 175 3.91 4.01 -4.43
N PRO A 176 3.03 4.94 -4.00
CA PRO A 176 1.65 4.97 -4.49
C PRO A 176 1.59 5.42 -5.96
N TYR A 177 0.64 4.85 -6.72
CA TYR A 177 0.32 5.39 -8.05
C TYR A 177 -0.82 6.43 -7.97
N ALA A 178 -0.75 7.44 -8.84
CA ALA A 178 -1.71 8.54 -8.84
C ALA A 178 -3.07 8.13 -9.43
N THR A 179 -3.06 7.37 -10.53
CA THR A 179 -4.26 6.92 -11.23
C THR A 179 -4.14 5.46 -11.69
N ARG A 180 -5.27 4.80 -11.83
CA ARG A 180 -5.33 3.42 -12.35
C ARG A 180 -4.89 3.32 -13.80
N ASP A 181 -5.16 4.35 -14.61
CA ASP A 181 -4.70 4.40 -16.00
C ASP A 181 -3.17 4.50 -16.06
N ALA A 182 -2.54 5.23 -15.16
CA ALA A 182 -1.09 5.32 -15.08
C ALA A 182 -0.45 3.97 -14.76
N VAL A 183 -0.92 3.28 -13.69
CA VAL A 183 -0.38 1.95 -13.34
C VAL A 183 -0.65 0.92 -14.42
N MET A 184 -1.84 0.90 -15.04
CA MET A 184 -2.15 -0.01 -16.15
C MET A 184 -1.24 0.24 -17.35
N THR A 185 -1.03 1.51 -17.71
CA THR A 185 -0.17 1.89 -18.83
C THR A 185 1.28 1.47 -18.61
N ARG A 186 1.80 1.67 -17.38
CA ARG A 186 3.17 1.24 -17.03
C ARG A 186 3.28 -0.29 -16.97
N ALA A 187 2.31 -0.98 -16.38
CA ALA A 187 2.28 -2.44 -16.33
C ALA A 187 2.25 -3.06 -17.73
N LEU A 188 1.45 -2.51 -18.66
CA LEU A 188 1.43 -2.92 -20.06
C LEU A 188 2.80 -2.80 -20.70
N ARG A 189 3.48 -1.68 -20.48
CA ARG A 189 4.81 -1.43 -21.04
C ARG A 189 5.87 -2.33 -20.41
N HIS A 190 5.87 -2.44 -19.06
CA HIS A 190 6.92 -3.13 -18.31
C HIS A 190 6.83 -4.65 -18.43
N TYR A 191 5.63 -5.23 -18.23
CA TYR A 191 5.45 -6.69 -18.20
C TYR A 191 5.09 -7.32 -19.53
N PHE A 192 4.36 -6.58 -20.39
CA PHE A 192 3.80 -7.14 -21.62
C PHE A 192 4.40 -6.55 -22.90
N HIS A 193 5.23 -5.47 -22.77
CA HIS A 193 5.78 -4.72 -23.91
C HIS A 193 4.72 -4.22 -24.89
N LEU A 194 3.53 -3.90 -24.37
CA LEU A 194 2.37 -3.44 -25.13
C LEU A 194 2.15 -1.93 -24.97
N PRO A 195 1.62 -1.26 -26.04
CA PRO A 195 1.22 0.13 -25.93
C PRO A 195 -0.07 0.27 -25.10
N ARG A 196 -0.32 1.48 -24.55
CA ARG A 196 -1.56 1.79 -23.84
C ARG A 196 -2.81 1.49 -24.68
N PHE A 197 -2.84 2.00 -25.91
CA PHE A 197 -3.98 1.79 -26.83
C PHE A 197 -3.70 0.63 -27.79
N PRO A 198 -4.67 -0.28 -28.00
CA PRO A 198 -6.05 -0.28 -27.51
C PRO A 198 -6.24 -1.04 -26.17
N PHE A 199 -5.20 -1.55 -25.54
CA PHE A 199 -5.28 -2.56 -24.47
C PHE A 199 -5.79 -2.00 -23.14
N ALA A 200 -5.28 -0.85 -22.65
CA ALA A 200 -5.69 -0.30 -21.37
C ALA A 200 -7.21 0.06 -21.34
N PRO A 201 -7.78 0.78 -22.31
CA PRO A 201 -9.21 1.08 -22.30
C PRO A 201 -10.08 -0.17 -22.31
N ILE A 202 -9.70 -1.20 -23.10
CA ILE A 202 -10.45 -2.46 -23.15
C ILE A 202 -10.34 -3.20 -21.82
N ALA A 203 -9.14 -3.30 -21.25
CA ALA A 203 -8.93 -3.96 -19.95
C ALA A 203 -9.71 -3.27 -18.83
N HIS A 204 -9.68 -1.94 -18.74
CA HIS A 204 -10.46 -1.17 -17.77
C HIS A 204 -11.97 -1.39 -17.93
N TRP A 205 -12.46 -1.38 -19.17
CA TRP A 205 -13.86 -1.67 -19.45
C TRP A 205 -14.25 -3.10 -19.00
N LEU A 206 -13.41 -4.10 -19.29
CA LEU A 206 -13.65 -5.48 -18.88
C LEU A 206 -13.65 -5.63 -17.35
N ILE A 207 -12.69 -5.00 -16.65
CA ILE A 207 -12.60 -4.99 -15.18
C ILE A 207 -13.85 -4.30 -14.61
N GLY A 208 -14.19 -3.10 -15.08
CA GLY A 208 -15.36 -2.35 -14.61
C GLY A 208 -16.67 -3.12 -14.80
N ARG A 209 -16.85 -3.76 -15.98
CA ARG A 209 -18.01 -4.65 -16.23
C ARG A 209 -18.09 -5.81 -15.23
N ARG A 210 -16.97 -6.43 -14.91
CA ARG A 210 -16.92 -7.54 -13.95
C ARG A 210 -17.20 -7.07 -12.50
N LEU A 211 -16.71 -5.89 -12.13
CA LEU A 211 -16.86 -5.36 -10.77
C LEU A 211 -18.15 -4.56 -10.58
N GLY A 212 -18.89 -4.27 -11.65
CA GLY A 212 -20.16 -3.53 -11.62
C GLY A 212 -20.01 -2.02 -11.45
N GLN A 213 -18.80 -1.47 -11.55
CA GLN A 213 -18.52 -0.03 -11.42
C GLN A 213 -17.27 0.38 -12.23
N PRO A 214 -17.15 1.67 -12.62
CA PRO A 214 -15.94 2.19 -13.25
C PRO A 214 -14.72 2.00 -12.35
N VAL A 215 -13.54 1.81 -12.95
CA VAL A 215 -12.31 1.57 -12.18
C VAL A 215 -11.65 2.86 -11.67
N ASP A 216 -11.88 3.99 -12.31
CA ASP A 216 -11.31 5.31 -12.02
C ASP A 216 -11.87 5.99 -10.76
N VAL A 217 -12.99 5.49 -10.22
CA VAL A 217 -13.56 5.97 -8.94
C VAL A 217 -12.63 5.81 -7.73
N ALA A 218 -11.54 5.09 -7.88
CA ALA A 218 -10.54 4.86 -6.84
C ALA A 218 -9.14 5.41 -7.25
N ASP A 219 -9.09 6.52 -7.97
CA ASP A 219 -7.84 7.21 -8.29
C ASP A 219 -7.38 8.05 -7.09
N ALA A 220 -6.19 7.74 -6.56
CA ALA A 220 -5.65 8.36 -5.33
C ALA A 220 -5.52 9.89 -5.45
N ILE A 221 -5.24 10.38 -6.67
CA ILE A 221 -5.05 11.82 -6.93
C ILE A 221 -6.29 12.66 -6.59
N ASP A 222 -7.49 12.10 -6.74
CA ASP A 222 -8.76 12.80 -6.49
C ASP A 222 -9.15 12.81 -5.00
N HIS A 223 -8.45 12.04 -4.18
CA HIS A 223 -8.80 11.82 -2.77
C HIS A 223 -7.77 12.39 -1.78
N ILE A 224 -6.49 12.42 -2.16
CA ILE A 224 -5.36 12.67 -1.26
C ILE A 224 -5.44 14.01 -0.52
N ALA A 225 -6.00 15.05 -1.13
CA ALA A 225 -6.15 16.36 -0.50
C ALA A 225 -7.06 16.35 0.74
N ARG A 226 -7.99 15.37 0.85
CA ARG A 226 -8.92 15.24 1.97
C ARG A 226 -8.30 14.61 3.22
N ILE A 227 -7.07 14.12 3.13
CA ILE A 227 -6.34 13.58 4.30
C ILE A 227 -6.06 14.70 5.30
N SER A 228 -5.73 15.91 4.82
CA SER A 228 -5.51 17.08 5.68
C SER A 228 -6.70 17.33 6.64
N PRO A 229 -6.44 17.74 7.90
CA PRO A 229 -5.15 18.15 8.49
C PRO A 229 -4.32 17.01 9.13
N ARG A 230 -4.58 15.76 8.78
CA ARG A 230 -3.81 14.62 9.31
C ARG A 230 -2.50 14.47 8.54
N PRO A 231 -1.38 14.16 9.25
CA PRO A 231 -0.06 14.09 8.62
C PRO A 231 0.06 12.92 7.63
N LEU A 232 0.71 13.22 6.51
CA LEU A 232 0.97 12.31 5.40
C LEU A 232 2.47 12.28 5.09
N PHE A 233 3.06 11.09 5.00
CA PHE A 233 4.43 10.89 4.55
C PHE A 233 4.45 10.03 3.29
N LEU A 234 4.81 10.63 2.17
CA LEU A 234 4.96 9.95 0.88
C LEU A 234 6.42 9.60 0.64
N ILE A 235 6.67 8.35 0.30
CA ILE A 235 8.00 7.81 0.00
C ILE A 235 7.99 7.35 -1.46
N ALA A 236 8.98 7.79 -2.22
CA ALA A 236 9.18 7.38 -3.61
C ALA A 236 10.49 6.61 -3.75
N ASP A 237 10.47 5.56 -4.55
CA ASP A 237 11.62 4.75 -4.90
C ASP A 237 12.20 5.25 -6.23
N GLU A 238 13.48 5.69 -6.24
CA GLU A 238 14.07 6.37 -7.40
C GLU A 238 14.14 5.49 -8.64
N GLU A 239 14.50 4.21 -8.46
CA GLU A 239 14.63 3.22 -9.55
C GLU A 239 13.39 2.33 -9.71
N ASP A 240 12.21 2.84 -9.30
CA ASP A 240 10.95 2.11 -9.48
C ASP A 240 10.60 2.01 -10.97
N ALA A 241 10.96 0.90 -11.60
CA ALA A 241 10.65 0.60 -12.99
C ALA A 241 9.17 0.24 -13.22
N VAL A 242 8.40 -0.04 -12.15
CA VAL A 242 6.99 -0.48 -12.24
C VAL A 242 6.04 0.72 -12.23
N LEU A 243 6.19 1.64 -11.27
CA LEU A 243 5.30 2.80 -11.10
C LEU A 243 5.99 4.13 -11.42
N GLY A 244 7.29 4.23 -11.14
CA GLY A 244 8.09 5.45 -11.26
C GLY A 244 7.83 6.45 -10.15
N PRO A 245 8.86 7.22 -9.74
CA PRO A 245 8.74 8.19 -8.65
C PRO A 245 7.83 9.38 -8.99
N GLU A 246 7.54 9.60 -10.29
CA GLU A 246 6.75 10.75 -10.75
C GLU A 246 5.30 10.70 -10.26
N ASP A 247 4.71 9.51 -10.12
CA ASP A 247 3.34 9.38 -9.61
C ASP A 247 3.26 9.77 -8.13
N THR A 248 4.25 9.36 -7.31
CA THR A 248 4.35 9.81 -5.91
C THR A 248 4.56 11.31 -5.82
N ALA A 249 5.40 11.90 -6.69
CA ALA A 249 5.60 13.35 -6.74
C ALA A 249 4.33 14.11 -7.13
N ARG A 250 3.53 13.59 -8.08
CA ARG A 250 2.21 14.15 -8.44
C ARG A 250 1.24 14.12 -7.26
N LEU A 251 1.20 13.02 -6.54
CA LEU A 251 0.38 12.88 -5.32
C LEU A 251 0.84 13.85 -4.23
N PHE A 252 2.15 14.01 -4.04
CA PHE A 252 2.66 15.01 -3.10
C PHE A 252 2.27 16.44 -3.48
N ALA A 253 2.29 16.78 -4.77
CA ALA A 253 1.85 18.10 -5.23
C ALA A 253 0.35 18.35 -4.97
N ALA A 254 -0.50 17.30 -5.08
CA ALA A 254 -1.94 17.39 -4.86
C ALA A 254 -2.35 17.35 -3.37
N ALA A 255 -1.53 16.74 -2.51
CA ALA A 255 -1.78 16.67 -1.08
C ALA A 255 -1.72 18.05 -0.42
N GLN A 256 -2.50 18.23 0.67
CA GLN A 256 -2.44 19.42 1.53
C GLN A 256 -1.55 19.17 2.74
N GLU A 257 -1.13 20.26 3.44
CA GLU A 257 -0.34 20.16 4.67
C GLU A 257 -1.16 19.56 5.85
N PRO A 258 -0.49 18.90 6.81
CA PRO A 258 0.96 18.62 6.89
C PRO A 258 1.36 17.41 6.07
N LYS A 259 2.40 17.54 5.27
CA LYS A 259 2.90 16.46 4.39
C LYS A 259 4.43 16.41 4.35
N ARG A 260 4.98 15.20 4.17
CA ARG A 260 6.42 14.96 3.96
C ARG A 260 6.64 14.15 2.69
N TYR A 261 7.78 14.35 2.06
CA TYR A 261 8.20 13.59 0.88
C TYR A 261 9.65 13.13 1.04
N TRP A 262 9.90 11.91 0.61
CA TRP A 262 11.26 11.38 0.54
C TRP A 262 11.42 10.52 -0.70
N LEU A 263 12.44 10.86 -1.52
CA LEU A 263 12.90 10.02 -2.63
C LEU A 263 14.08 9.20 -2.14
N ILE A 264 13.97 7.87 -2.21
CA ILE A 264 15.04 6.96 -1.77
C ILE A 264 15.95 6.64 -2.96
N PRO A 265 17.23 7.08 -2.93
CA PRO A 265 18.16 6.82 -4.02
C PRO A 265 18.39 5.33 -4.21
N GLY A 266 18.39 4.88 -5.47
CA GLY A 266 18.68 3.49 -5.85
C GLY A 266 17.65 2.46 -5.44
N ALA A 267 16.53 2.87 -4.80
CA ALA A 267 15.47 1.94 -4.41
C ALA A 267 14.64 1.55 -5.63
N GLY A 268 14.44 0.24 -5.83
CA GLY A 268 13.45 -0.31 -6.75
C GLY A 268 12.06 -0.39 -6.12
N HIS A 269 11.06 -0.79 -6.90
CA HIS A 269 9.65 -0.82 -6.47
C HIS A 269 9.42 -1.57 -5.15
N SER A 270 8.88 -0.88 -4.12
CA SER A 270 8.63 -1.40 -2.76
C SER A 270 9.90 -1.96 -2.10
N ARG A 271 11.04 -1.34 -2.33
CA ARG A 271 12.34 -1.74 -1.78
C ARG A 271 13.01 -0.62 -0.97
N GLY A 272 12.25 0.37 -0.56
CA GLY A 272 12.77 1.51 0.19
C GLY A 272 13.45 1.11 1.49
N TRP A 273 12.82 0.21 2.27
CA TRP A 273 13.43 -0.30 3.50
C TRP A 273 14.72 -1.09 3.21
N GLN A 274 14.76 -1.93 2.17
CA GLN A 274 15.95 -2.71 1.83
C GLN A 274 17.10 -1.83 1.32
N ALA A 275 16.79 -0.72 0.63
CA ALA A 275 17.78 0.21 0.09
C ALA A 275 18.41 1.08 1.17
N ALA A 276 17.65 1.47 2.19
CA ALA A 276 18.10 2.39 3.24
C ALA A 276 17.46 2.05 4.61
N PRO A 277 17.73 0.86 5.20
CA PRO A 277 16.98 0.34 6.35
C PRO A 277 17.00 1.28 7.57
N GLU A 278 18.17 1.71 8.00
CA GLU A 278 18.31 2.59 9.18
C GLU A 278 17.63 3.95 8.98
N GLU A 279 17.81 4.55 7.81
CA GLU A 279 17.22 5.84 7.49
C GLU A 279 15.69 5.73 7.32
N TYR A 280 15.21 4.61 6.75
CA TYR A 280 13.79 4.35 6.61
C TYR A 280 13.13 4.22 8.00
N GLU A 281 13.69 3.39 8.88
CA GLU A 281 13.21 3.23 10.25
C GLU A 281 13.20 4.56 10.99
N ARG A 282 14.30 5.30 10.95
CA ARG A 282 14.43 6.61 11.61
C ARG A 282 13.38 7.62 11.13
N ARG A 283 13.18 7.73 9.80
CA ARG A 283 12.19 8.69 9.24
C ARG A 283 10.76 8.26 9.50
N ALA A 284 10.44 6.99 9.30
CA ALA A 284 9.10 6.47 9.52
C ALA A 284 8.69 6.56 10.99
N LEU A 285 9.59 6.14 11.91
CA LEU A 285 9.34 6.25 13.35
C LEU A 285 9.26 7.70 13.81
N GLY A 286 10.16 8.57 13.39
CA GLY A 286 10.13 9.99 13.75
C GLY A 286 8.82 10.66 13.31
N PHE A 287 8.33 10.34 12.12
CA PHE A 287 7.04 10.82 11.61
C PHE A 287 5.86 10.27 12.43
N LEU A 288 5.83 8.96 12.68
CA LEU A 288 4.73 8.31 13.41
C LEU A 288 4.71 8.76 14.88
N ASN A 289 5.88 8.86 15.53
CA ASN A 289 6.00 9.32 16.91
C ASN A 289 5.43 10.73 17.09
N GLU A 290 5.79 11.66 16.20
CA GLU A 290 5.26 13.02 16.21
C GLU A 290 3.74 13.05 15.98
N ALA A 291 3.27 12.29 14.98
CA ALA A 291 1.86 12.28 14.58
C ALA A 291 0.94 11.58 15.59
N LEU A 292 1.44 10.55 16.28
CA LEU A 292 0.67 9.73 17.23
C LEU A 292 0.99 10.05 18.69
N GLY A 293 1.82 11.06 18.96
CA GLY A 293 2.16 11.50 20.31
C GLY A 293 2.90 10.42 21.12
N VAL A 294 3.90 9.77 20.50
CA VAL A 294 4.80 8.82 21.17
C VAL A 294 6.07 9.57 21.56
N GLU A 295 6.39 9.58 22.84
CA GLU A 295 7.66 10.16 23.31
C GLU A 295 8.82 9.29 22.78
N ALA A 296 9.83 9.92 22.16
CA ALA A 296 11.03 9.22 21.74
C ALA A 296 11.71 8.60 22.98
N SER A 297 11.99 7.31 22.95
CA SER A 297 12.74 6.67 24.04
C SER A 297 14.11 7.33 24.12
N VAL A 298 14.58 7.59 25.34
CA VAL A 298 15.86 8.28 25.64
C VAL A 298 17.09 7.59 25.00
N ALA A 299 16.93 6.36 24.49
CA ALA A 299 17.98 5.64 23.79
C ALA A 299 18.31 6.19 22.39
N ASP A 300 17.36 6.85 21.70
CA ASP A 300 17.57 7.41 20.35
C ASP A 300 18.14 8.84 20.37
N ALA A 301 18.09 9.53 21.50
CA ALA A 301 18.58 10.92 21.63
C ALA A 301 20.10 11.03 21.65
N SER A 302 20.85 9.95 21.91
CA SER A 302 22.31 9.98 22.03
C SER A 302 23.08 9.82 20.71
N ALA A 303 22.40 9.49 19.60
CA ALA A 303 23.04 9.31 18.29
C ALA A 303 23.01 10.56 17.39
N GLY A 304 22.32 11.63 17.81
CA GLY A 304 22.06 12.83 16.99
C GLY A 304 22.96 14.04 17.21
N ASP A 305 23.82 14.06 18.25
CA ASP A 305 24.52 15.29 18.68
C ASP A 305 26.04 15.34 18.43
N GLU A 306 26.62 14.39 17.69
CA GLU A 306 28.08 14.40 17.45
C GLU A 306 28.54 14.92 16.08
N THR A 307 27.69 15.52 15.24
CA THR A 307 28.10 15.94 13.87
C THR A 307 28.00 17.45 13.61
N LEU A 308 28.00 18.30 14.62
CA LEU A 308 27.99 19.79 14.43
C LEU A 308 29.14 20.55 15.09
N LEU A 309 30.31 19.95 15.33
CA LEU A 309 31.49 20.69 15.76
C LEU A 309 32.77 20.10 15.15
N SER A 310 33.04 20.31 13.85
CA SER A 310 34.43 20.46 13.34
C SER A 310 34.40 20.96 11.89
N GLY A 311 34.66 22.24 11.74
CA GLY A 311 34.80 22.88 10.42
C GLY A 311 35.01 24.39 10.55
N VAL A 312 36.17 24.80 11.11
CA VAL A 312 36.76 26.13 10.92
C VAL A 312 37.79 25.99 9.82
#